data_9b8278af63bd9ffc39ed90731997e8be
#
_entry.id   9b8278af63bd9ffc39ed90731997e8be
#
_cell.length_a   1.000
_cell.length_b   1.000
_cell.length_c   1.000
_cell.angle_alpha   90.00
_cell.angle_beta   90.00
_cell.angle_gamma   90.00
#
_symmetry.space_group_name_H-M   'P 1'
#
loop_
_entity.id
_entity.type
_entity.pdbx_description
1 polymer ?
#
loop_
_entity_poly.entity_id
_entity_poly.type
_entity_poly.pdbx_seq_one_letter_code
_entity_poly.pdbx_strand_id
1 'polypeptide(L)'
;LKKDLDQVIALLAEELRNPLFDAKEFENLKQQFIGNTQQDLNDPGERGSIALSQAIYPKGNPNYSLSVEDNIANIKNATLDEVKAFHKKYFGTASMRLVIVGDTDGANLNASLKKSFKNWNGGVTEKLKFEEASKAAAKTELVTIPEKPSAELFVGQFTGLKRADADYIPFYIGNYTLGAGFAGRLMQ
;
A
#
# COMPACT_ATOMS: atom_id res chain seq x y z
N LEU A 1 -15.59 -12.89 20.21
CA LEU A 1 -17.00 -13.29 20.47
C LEU A 1 -17.88 -12.05 20.64
N LYS A 2 -19.19 -12.15 20.39
CA LYS A 2 -20.15 -11.02 20.54
C LYS A 2 -20.04 -10.32 21.90
N LYS A 3 -19.87 -11.07 22.97
CA LYS A 3 -19.73 -10.56 24.36
C LYS A 3 -18.48 -9.71 24.59
N ASP A 4 -17.46 -9.87 23.75
CA ASP A 4 -16.16 -9.19 23.91
C ASP A 4 -16.04 -7.97 22.98
N LEU A 5 -17.09 -7.68 22.20
CA LEU A 5 -17.05 -6.65 21.15
C LEU A 5 -16.72 -5.26 21.72
N ASP A 6 -17.31 -4.87 22.83
CA ASP A 6 -17.08 -3.58 23.47
C ASP A 6 -15.62 -3.43 23.93
N GLN A 7 -15.05 -4.50 24.47
CA GLN A 7 -13.65 -4.53 24.88
C GLN A 7 -12.71 -4.44 23.67
N VAL A 8 -13.01 -5.16 22.58
CA VAL A 8 -12.24 -5.09 21.34
C VAL A 8 -12.27 -3.69 20.73
N ILE A 9 -13.45 -3.05 20.71
CA ILE A 9 -13.58 -1.67 20.23
C ILE A 9 -12.78 -0.70 21.10
N ALA A 10 -12.80 -0.88 22.42
CA ALA A 10 -12.04 -0.04 23.33
C ALA A 10 -10.53 -0.19 23.14
N LEU A 11 -10.03 -1.42 22.99
CA LEU A 11 -8.62 -1.72 22.71
C LEU A 11 -8.19 -1.14 21.35
N LEU A 12 -8.99 -1.34 20.31
CA LEU A 12 -8.73 -0.75 18.99
C LEU A 12 -8.62 0.77 19.05
N ALA A 13 -9.54 1.41 19.79
CA ALA A 13 -9.51 2.86 19.96
C ALA A 13 -8.25 3.31 20.71
N GLU A 14 -7.82 2.57 21.74
CA GLU A 14 -6.61 2.88 22.50
C GLU A 14 -5.36 2.75 21.62
N GLU A 15 -5.20 1.65 20.91
CA GLU A 15 -4.07 1.41 20.00
C GLU A 15 -3.98 2.49 18.91
N LEU A 16 -5.12 2.88 18.33
CA LEU A 16 -5.15 3.89 17.28
C LEU A 16 -4.88 5.30 17.78
N ARG A 17 -5.24 5.62 19.03
CA ARG A 17 -5.12 6.97 19.60
C ARG A 17 -3.81 7.21 20.31
N ASN A 18 -3.33 6.21 21.04
CA ASN A 18 -2.24 6.32 21.99
C ASN A 18 -1.16 5.24 21.77
N PRO A 19 -0.64 5.08 20.54
CA PRO A 19 0.45 4.13 20.32
C PRO A 19 1.67 4.52 21.16
N LEU A 20 2.35 3.54 21.72
CA LEU A 20 3.49 3.72 22.62
C LEU A 20 4.67 4.43 21.97
N PHE A 21 4.87 4.23 20.66
CA PHE A 21 6.02 4.74 19.93
C PHE A 21 7.36 4.42 20.64
N ASP A 22 7.51 3.17 21.07
CA ASP A 22 8.72 2.72 21.73
C ASP A 22 9.93 2.84 20.81
N ALA A 23 10.99 3.51 21.29
CA ALA A 23 12.17 3.79 20.48
C ALA A 23 12.96 2.53 20.13
N LYS A 24 13.02 1.55 21.04
CA LYS A 24 13.72 0.29 20.80
C LYS A 24 12.99 -0.55 19.76
N GLU A 25 11.67 -0.64 19.87
CA GLU A 25 10.86 -1.37 18.90
C GLU A 25 10.87 -0.69 17.53
N PHE A 26 10.90 0.64 17.49
CA PHE A 26 11.08 1.37 16.23
C PHE A 26 12.39 1.00 15.53
N GLU A 27 13.52 0.98 16.26
CA GLU A 27 14.81 0.59 15.67
C GLU A 27 14.83 -0.89 15.28
N ASN A 28 14.23 -1.79 16.06
CA ASN A 28 14.10 -3.20 15.71
C ASN A 28 13.33 -3.38 14.39
N LEU A 29 12.18 -2.73 14.25
CA LEU A 29 11.37 -2.76 13.03
C LEU A 29 12.13 -2.18 11.84
N LYS A 30 12.86 -1.09 12.05
CA LYS A 30 13.70 -0.47 11.02
C LYS A 30 14.74 -1.45 10.47
N GLN A 31 15.44 -2.17 11.35
CA GLN A 31 16.41 -3.19 10.94
C GLN A 31 15.74 -4.37 10.22
N GLN A 32 14.57 -4.80 10.67
CA GLN A 32 13.79 -5.82 9.98
C GLN A 32 13.41 -5.40 8.55
N PHE A 33 12.86 -4.19 8.40
CA PHE A 33 12.49 -3.67 7.08
C PHE A 33 13.69 -3.54 6.14
N ILE A 34 14.83 -3.05 6.66
CA ILE A 34 16.07 -2.98 5.89
C ILE A 34 16.50 -4.39 5.43
N GLY A 35 16.50 -5.36 6.35
CA GLY A 35 16.87 -6.75 6.03
C GLY A 35 15.96 -7.39 4.99
N ASN A 36 14.66 -7.19 5.10
CA ASN A 36 13.70 -7.69 4.12
C ASN A 36 13.90 -7.03 2.75
N THR A 37 14.00 -5.70 2.71
CA THR A 37 14.19 -4.95 1.45
C THR A 37 15.54 -5.25 0.80
N GLN A 38 16.58 -5.61 1.56
CA GLN A 38 17.86 -6.03 0.99
C GLN A 38 17.77 -7.31 0.16
N GLN A 39 16.81 -8.19 0.44
CA GLN A 39 16.59 -9.39 -0.37
C GLN A 39 16.12 -9.04 -1.77
N ASP A 40 15.34 -7.96 -1.91
CA ASP A 40 14.78 -7.47 -3.17
C ASP A 40 15.87 -6.98 -4.14
N LEU A 41 17.07 -6.64 -3.64
CA LEU A 41 18.21 -6.24 -4.49
C LEU A 41 18.58 -7.30 -5.51
N ASN A 42 18.42 -8.57 -5.15
CA ASN A 42 18.76 -9.72 -5.96
C ASN A 42 17.53 -10.45 -6.52
N ASP A 43 16.34 -9.87 -6.38
CA ASP A 43 15.10 -10.44 -6.91
C ASP A 43 14.79 -9.86 -8.31
N PRO A 44 14.83 -10.68 -9.38
CA PRO A 44 14.52 -10.21 -10.73
C PRO A 44 13.09 -9.73 -10.89
N GLY A 45 12.13 -10.38 -10.19
CA GLY A 45 10.73 -10.04 -10.22
C GLY A 45 10.47 -8.66 -9.64
N GLU A 46 11.00 -8.39 -8.44
CA GLU A 46 10.85 -7.10 -7.79
C GLU A 46 11.55 -5.99 -8.58
N ARG A 47 12.79 -6.21 -9.03
CA ARG A 47 13.55 -5.23 -9.82
C ARG A 47 12.86 -4.89 -11.14
N GLY A 48 12.31 -5.90 -11.83
CA GLY A 48 11.56 -5.70 -13.08
C GLY A 48 10.22 -4.97 -12.86
N SER A 49 9.50 -5.31 -11.80
CA SER A 49 8.26 -4.64 -11.40
C SER A 49 8.48 -3.16 -11.08
N ILE A 50 9.53 -2.85 -10.34
CA ILE A 50 9.93 -1.46 -10.04
C ILE A 50 10.25 -0.69 -11.34
N ALA A 51 11.07 -1.27 -12.22
CA ALA A 51 11.43 -0.64 -13.49
C ALA A 51 10.19 -0.34 -14.35
N LEU A 52 9.25 -1.29 -14.44
CA LEU A 52 7.99 -1.07 -15.15
C LEU A 52 7.16 0.04 -14.51
N SER A 53 7.03 0.04 -13.19
CA SER A 53 6.31 1.08 -12.45
C SER A 53 6.88 2.48 -12.75
N GLN A 54 8.21 2.61 -12.71
CA GLN A 54 8.92 3.85 -12.99
C GLN A 54 8.81 4.31 -14.44
N ALA A 55 8.67 3.37 -15.37
CA ALA A 55 8.45 3.68 -16.78
C ALA A 55 7.04 4.21 -17.07
N ILE A 56 6.05 3.81 -16.25
CA ILE A 56 4.64 4.15 -16.46
C ILE A 56 4.21 5.37 -15.64
N TYR A 57 4.67 5.48 -14.39
CA TYR A 57 4.19 6.49 -13.45
C TYR A 57 5.25 7.56 -13.17
N PRO A 58 4.87 8.85 -13.11
CA PRO A 58 5.79 9.91 -12.70
C PRO A 58 6.11 9.83 -11.20
N LYS A 59 7.26 10.39 -10.81
CA LYS A 59 7.62 10.51 -9.38
C LYS A 59 6.54 11.28 -8.62
N GLY A 60 6.19 10.79 -7.43
CA GLY A 60 5.11 11.36 -6.63
C GLY A 60 3.72 10.82 -6.93
N ASN A 61 3.55 10.03 -8.00
CA ASN A 61 2.34 9.24 -8.19
C ASN A 61 2.32 8.08 -7.17
N PRO A 62 1.17 7.74 -6.57
CA PRO A 62 1.06 6.65 -5.60
C PRO A 62 1.47 5.27 -6.13
N ASN A 63 1.45 5.09 -7.45
CA ASN A 63 1.85 3.84 -8.10
C ASN A 63 3.31 3.84 -8.57
N TYR A 64 4.07 4.92 -8.33
CA TYR A 64 5.49 4.95 -8.60
C TYR A 64 6.24 4.21 -7.50
N SER A 65 6.91 3.13 -7.84
CA SER A 65 7.74 2.38 -6.89
C SER A 65 9.13 3.01 -6.80
N LEU A 66 9.61 3.22 -5.58
CA LEU A 66 11.01 3.63 -5.36
C LEU A 66 11.96 2.49 -5.76
N SER A 67 13.18 2.83 -6.14
CA SER A 67 14.24 1.82 -6.25
C SER A 67 14.46 1.11 -4.90
N VAL A 68 14.95 -0.11 -4.93
CA VAL A 68 15.26 -0.86 -3.70
C VAL A 68 16.26 -0.08 -2.85
N GLU A 69 17.25 0.51 -3.50
CA GLU A 69 18.29 1.32 -2.88
C GLU A 69 17.74 2.58 -2.21
N ASP A 70 16.85 3.32 -2.91
CA ASP A 70 16.19 4.50 -2.36
C ASP A 70 15.26 4.13 -1.19
N ASN A 71 14.56 3.00 -1.31
CA ASN A 71 13.69 2.51 -0.24
C ASN A 71 14.49 2.18 1.02
N ILE A 72 15.61 1.47 0.89
CA ILE A 72 16.54 1.20 2.00
C ILE A 72 17.05 2.51 2.61
N ALA A 73 17.45 3.47 1.77
CA ALA A 73 17.92 4.77 2.24
C ALA A 73 16.83 5.53 3.02
N ASN A 74 15.60 5.53 2.53
CA ASN A 74 14.47 6.16 3.21
C ASN A 74 14.17 5.49 4.56
N ILE A 75 14.19 4.16 4.62
CA ILE A 75 14.00 3.43 5.89
C ILE A 75 15.13 3.79 6.87
N LYS A 76 16.39 3.83 6.43
CA LYS A 76 17.53 4.20 7.28
C LYS A 76 17.41 5.60 7.85
N ASN A 77 16.91 6.54 7.06
CA ASN A 77 16.79 7.94 7.43
C ASN A 77 15.51 8.25 8.23
N ALA A 78 14.52 7.37 8.21
CA ALA A 78 13.27 7.58 8.94
C ALA A 78 13.53 7.73 10.46
N THR A 79 12.84 8.68 11.07
CA THR A 79 12.95 9.00 12.48
C THR A 79 11.63 8.71 13.22
N LEU A 80 11.73 8.39 14.50
CA LEU A 80 10.55 8.17 15.34
C LEU A 80 9.68 9.44 15.44
N ASP A 81 10.29 10.61 15.40
CA ASP A 81 9.55 11.87 15.48
C ASP A 81 8.75 12.14 14.20
N GLU A 82 9.24 11.73 13.05
CA GLU A 82 8.46 11.78 11.80
C GLU A 82 7.26 10.83 11.86
N VAL A 83 7.42 9.62 12.42
CA VAL A 83 6.31 8.68 12.61
C VAL A 83 5.26 9.26 13.55
N LYS A 84 5.67 9.87 14.68
CA LYS A 84 4.76 10.56 15.60
C LYS A 84 4.04 11.73 14.93
N ALA A 85 4.76 12.52 14.14
CA ALA A 85 4.19 13.65 13.40
C ALA A 85 3.18 13.18 12.35
N PHE A 86 3.50 12.09 11.63
CA PHE A 86 2.60 11.47 10.68
C PHE A 86 1.32 10.97 11.37
N HIS A 87 1.45 10.23 12.47
CA HIS A 87 0.31 9.76 13.25
C HIS A 87 -0.57 10.93 13.70
N LYS A 88 0.01 11.96 14.32
CA LYS A 88 -0.72 13.14 14.79
C LYS A 88 -1.48 13.85 13.67
N LYS A 89 -0.93 13.89 12.46
CA LYS A 89 -1.54 14.56 11.32
C LYS A 89 -2.64 13.74 10.64
N TYR A 90 -2.41 12.46 10.44
CA TYR A 90 -3.23 11.64 9.55
C TYR A 90 -4.21 10.72 10.28
N PHE A 91 -3.97 10.39 11.55
CA PHE A 91 -4.85 9.54 12.33
C PHE A 91 -5.92 10.37 13.05
N GLY A 92 -7.17 9.93 12.94
CA GLY A 92 -8.31 10.60 13.56
C GLY A 92 -9.63 10.18 12.93
N THR A 93 -10.74 10.66 13.51
CA THR A 93 -12.07 10.24 13.08
C THR A 93 -12.56 10.92 11.80
N ALA A 94 -11.91 12.00 11.34
CA ALA A 94 -12.39 12.77 10.20
C ALA A 94 -12.40 11.98 8.88
N SER A 95 -11.45 11.04 8.70
CA SER A 95 -11.34 10.18 7.51
C SER A 95 -11.50 8.69 7.81
N MET A 96 -11.84 8.33 9.07
CA MET A 96 -11.95 6.94 9.48
C MET A 96 -13.22 6.28 8.93
N ARG A 97 -13.06 5.06 8.44
CA ARG A 97 -14.17 4.17 8.10
C ARG A 97 -13.98 2.88 8.86
N LEU A 98 -14.98 2.49 9.62
CA LEU A 98 -15.00 1.23 10.35
C LEU A 98 -16.06 0.32 9.75
N VAL A 99 -15.66 -0.89 9.38
CA VAL A 99 -16.56 -1.93 8.87
C VAL A 99 -16.55 -3.07 9.87
N ILE A 100 -17.71 -3.43 10.36
CA ILE A 100 -17.89 -4.54 11.31
C ILE A 100 -18.85 -5.53 10.67
N VAL A 101 -18.42 -6.79 10.56
CA VAL A 101 -19.20 -7.88 10.01
C VAL A 101 -19.33 -8.98 11.07
N GLY A 102 -20.55 -9.37 11.39
CA GLY A 102 -20.82 -10.39 12.38
C GLY A 102 -22.21 -10.25 13.00
N ASP A 103 -22.49 -11.07 14.00
CA ASP A 103 -23.72 -10.97 14.81
C ASP A 103 -23.60 -9.80 15.79
N THR A 104 -24.01 -8.61 15.35
CA THR A 104 -23.94 -7.37 16.14
C THR A 104 -25.30 -6.69 16.24
N ASP A 105 -25.55 -6.05 17.39
CA ASP A 105 -26.68 -5.14 17.56
C ASP A 105 -26.24 -3.72 17.21
N GLY A 106 -26.85 -3.14 16.19
CA GLY A 106 -26.47 -1.84 15.67
C GLY A 106 -26.59 -0.69 16.69
N ALA A 107 -27.55 -0.74 17.59
CA ALA A 107 -27.74 0.29 18.62
C ALA A 107 -26.61 0.25 19.66
N ASN A 108 -26.32 -0.94 20.19
CA ASN A 108 -25.23 -1.15 21.15
C ASN A 108 -23.88 -0.87 20.52
N LEU A 109 -23.65 -1.32 19.27
CA LEU A 109 -22.45 -1.03 18.53
C LEU A 109 -22.19 0.47 18.37
N ASN A 110 -23.20 1.25 17.97
CA ASN A 110 -23.07 2.70 17.85
C ASN A 110 -22.78 3.39 19.19
N ALA A 111 -23.34 2.89 20.29
CA ALA A 111 -23.04 3.41 21.62
C ALA A 111 -21.58 3.17 22.00
N SER A 112 -21.07 1.97 21.79
CA SER A 112 -19.68 1.59 22.06
C SER A 112 -18.69 2.39 21.20
N LEU A 113 -18.98 2.55 19.92
CA LEU A 113 -18.15 3.36 19.01
C LEU A 113 -18.11 4.81 19.44
N LYS A 114 -19.27 5.41 19.71
CA LYS A 114 -19.34 6.81 20.21
C LYS A 114 -18.57 6.98 21.52
N LYS A 115 -18.64 6.02 22.43
CA LYS A 115 -17.91 6.05 23.70
C LYS A 115 -16.40 5.98 23.47
N SER A 116 -15.91 5.05 22.66
CA SER A 116 -14.49 4.76 22.48
C SER A 116 -13.78 5.81 21.63
N PHE A 117 -14.46 6.36 20.62
CA PHE A 117 -13.89 7.36 19.70
C PHE A 117 -14.32 8.80 20.02
N LYS A 118 -15.01 9.04 21.15
CA LYS A 118 -15.41 10.39 21.59
C LYS A 118 -14.19 11.30 21.74
N ASN A 119 -14.32 12.53 21.25
CA ASN A 119 -13.29 13.58 21.36
C ASN A 119 -11.94 13.23 20.68
N TRP A 120 -11.89 12.22 19.83
CA TRP A 120 -10.73 11.99 18.99
C TRP A 120 -10.88 12.75 17.67
N ASN A 121 -10.38 13.97 17.67
CA ASN A 121 -10.39 14.84 16.51
C ASN A 121 -9.07 14.66 15.75
N GLY A 122 -9.09 14.82 14.45
CA GLY A 122 -7.92 14.69 13.60
C GLY A 122 -8.21 13.86 12.37
N GLY A 123 -7.15 13.56 11.64
CA GLY A 123 -7.23 12.96 10.32
C GLY A 123 -7.32 14.00 9.20
N VAL A 124 -6.98 13.59 8.00
CA VAL A 124 -6.97 14.46 6.81
C VAL A 124 -8.03 13.97 5.84
N THR A 125 -8.91 14.87 5.42
CA THR A 125 -9.98 14.58 4.45
C THR A 125 -9.63 15.07 3.05
N GLU A 126 -8.52 15.77 2.91
CA GLU A 126 -8.06 16.25 1.62
C GLU A 126 -7.70 15.09 0.69
N LYS A 127 -8.15 15.18 -0.56
CA LYS A 127 -7.72 14.23 -1.59
C LYS A 127 -6.25 14.46 -1.91
N LEU A 128 -5.50 13.36 -2.03
CA LEU A 128 -4.14 13.41 -2.53
C LEU A 128 -4.13 14.04 -3.93
N LYS A 129 -3.26 15.02 -4.11
CA LYS A 129 -2.95 15.58 -5.42
C LYS A 129 -1.64 14.97 -5.88
N PHE A 130 -1.65 14.38 -7.05
CA PHE A 130 -0.48 13.78 -7.66
C PHE A 130 -0.54 13.96 -9.18
N GLU A 131 0.60 13.89 -9.82
CA GLU A 131 0.68 13.88 -11.27
C GLU A 131 0.12 12.57 -11.81
N GLU A 132 -0.86 12.65 -12.70
CA GLU A 132 -1.43 11.44 -13.32
C GLU A 132 -0.47 10.86 -14.34
N ALA A 133 -0.48 9.54 -14.45
CA ALA A 133 0.23 8.87 -15.53
C ALA A 133 -0.38 9.25 -16.90
N SER A 134 0.45 9.30 -17.91
CA SER A 134 0.04 9.59 -19.28
C SER A 134 0.57 8.52 -20.23
N LYS A 135 -0.02 8.46 -21.42
CA LYS A 135 0.46 7.57 -22.46
C LYS A 135 1.88 7.95 -22.86
N ALA A 136 2.82 7.06 -22.65
CA ALA A 136 4.23 7.22 -23.02
C ALA A 136 4.56 6.50 -24.34
N ALA A 137 5.65 6.88 -24.97
CA ALA A 137 6.22 6.14 -26.08
C ALA A 137 6.70 4.75 -25.62
N ALA A 138 6.69 3.78 -26.51
CA ALA A 138 7.23 2.46 -26.22
C ALA A 138 8.72 2.56 -25.82
N LYS A 139 9.07 1.91 -24.72
CA LYS A 139 10.44 1.86 -24.20
C LYS A 139 10.75 0.42 -23.83
N THR A 140 11.96 -0.02 -24.13
CA THR A 140 12.50 -1.27 -23.59
C THR A 140 13.60 -0.92 -22.62
N GLU A 141 13.58 -1.54 -21.46
CA GLU A 141 14.60 -1.39 -20.42
C GLU A 141 15.12 -2.76 -20.00
N LEU A 142 16.44 -2.87 -19.89
CA LEU A 142 17.10 -4.09 -19.44
C LEU A 142 17.69 -3.84 -18.04
N VAL A 143 17.20 -4.58 -17.07
CA VAL A 143 17.75 -4.60 -15.70
C VAL A 143 18.59 -5.85 -15.55
N THR A 144 19.91 -5.66 -15.43
CA THR A 144 20.85 -6.77 -15.29
C THR A 144 21.14 -7.06 -13.84
N ILE A 145 20.92 -8.31 -13.42
CA ILE A 145 21.30 -8.83 -12.12
C ILE A 145 22.33 -9.94 -12.35
N PRO A 146 23.56 -9.81 -11.81
CA PRO A 146 24.58 -10.83 -11.99
C PRO A 146 24.16 -12.21 -11.47
N GLU A 147 24.69 -13.26 -12.06
CA GLU A 147 24.56 -14.66 -11.61
C GLU A 147 23.12 -15.19 -11.57
N LYS A 148 22.19 -14.61 -12.33
CA LYS A 148 20.83 -15.14 -12.48
C LYS A 148 20.71 -15.99 -13.76
N PRO A 149 20.28 -17.25 -13.64
CA PRO A 149 20.16 -18.15 -14.79
C PRO A 149 18.88 -17.91 -15.61
N SER A 150 17.93 -17.18 -15.08
CA SER A 150 16.63 -16.89 -15.70
C SER A 150 16.44 -15.39 -15.95
N ALA A 151 15.61 -15.06 -16.94
CA ALA A 151 15.15 -13.71 -17.20
C ALA A 151 13.65 -13.62 -16.93
N GLU A 152 13.21 -12.51 -16.36
CA GLU A 152 11.81 -12.19 -16.19
C GLU A 152 11.43 -11.05 -17.12
N LEU A 153 10.26 -11.16 -17.76
CA LEU A 153 9.76 -10.17 -18.70
C LEU A 153 8.50 -9.49 -18.13
N PHE A 154 8.58 -8.18 -17.99
CA PHE A 154 7.47 -7.35 -17.61
C PHE A 154 7.01 -6.49 -18.78
N VAL A 155 5.73 -6.57 -19.13
CA VAL A 155 5.12 -5.78 -20.19
C VAL A 155 3.91 -5.05 -19.62
N GLY A 156 3.86 -3.76 -19.82
CA GLY A 156 2.74 -2.95 -19.32
C GLY A 156 2.57 -1.65 -20.08
N GLN A 157 1.37 -1.11 -20.01
CA GLN A 157 1.09 0.23 -20.53
C GLN A 157 0.01 0.92 -19.69
N PHE A 158 0.05 2.23 -19.67
CA PHE A 158 -1.02 3.03 -19.09
C PHE A 158 -2.26 3.03 -20.00
N THR A 159 -3.40 2.63 -19.47
CA THR A 159 -4.68 2.56 -20.21
C THR A 159 -5.58 3.77 -19.96
N GLY A 160 -5.42 4.46 -18.83
CA GLY A 160 -6.34 5.51 -18.38
C GLY A 160 -7.66 4.99 -17.80
N LEU A 161 -7.92 3.68 -17.85
CA LEU A 161 -9.16 3.09 -17.35
C LEU A 161 -9.21 3.15 -15.82
N LYS A 162 -10.35 3.56 -15.29
CA LYS A 162 -10.67 3.55 -13.87
C LYS A 162 -11.63 2.40 -13.58
N ARG A 163 -11.60 1.89 -12.36
CA ARG A 163 -12.46 0.76 -11.96
C ARG A 163 -13.96 1.04 -12.11
N ALA A 164 -14.36 2.30 -12.11
CA ALA A 164 -15.76 2.74 -12.30
C ALA A 164 -16.16 2.87 -13.78
N ASP A 165 -15.23 2.75 -14.72
CA ASP A 165 -15.52 2.91 -16.15
C ASP A 165 -16.26 1.67 -16.68
N ALA A 166 -17.17 1.87 -17.60
CA ALA A 166 -17.96 0.79 -18.19
C ALA A 166 -17.10 -0.28 -18.88
N ASP A 167 -15.98 0.15 -19.47
CA ASP A 167 -15.06 -0.73 -20.19
C ASP A 167 -14.07 -1.47 -19.26
N TYR A 168 -14.06 -1.19 -17.95
CA TYR A 168 -13.11 -1.80 -17.03
C TYR A 168 -13.24 -3.32 -16.96
N ILE A 169 -14.46 -3.85 -16.79
CA ILE A 169 -14.68 -5.29 -16.70
C ILE A 169 -14.41 -6.01 -18.03
N PRO A 170 -14.91 -5.51 -19.19
CA PRO A 170 -14.53 -6.06 -20.49
C PRO A 170 -13.01 -6.09 -20.71
N PHE A 171 -12.32 -4.99 -20.39
CA PHE A 171 -10.85 -4.92 -20.46
C PHE A 171 -10.16 -5.92 -19.55
N TYR A 172 -10.62 -6.03 -18.29
CA TYR A 172 -10.07 -6.96 -17.32
C TYR A 172 -10.16 -8.41 -17.81
N ILE A 173 -11.32 -8.82 -18.33
CA ILE A 173 -11.54 -10.17 -18.88
C ILE A 173 -10.63 -10.40 -20.10
N GLY A 174 -10.56 -9.42 -21.00
CA GLY A 174 -9.67 -9.50 -22.18
C GLY A 174 -8.19 -9.66 -21.79
N ASN A 175 -7.73 -8.85 -20.83
CA ASN A 175 -6.36 -8.92 -20.33
C ASN A 175 -6.07 -10.26 -19.62
N TYR A 176 -7.04 -10.76 -18.85
CA TYR A 176 -6.92 -12.07 -18.20
C TYR A 176 -6.78 -13.21 -19.23
N THR A 177 -7.57 -13.17 -20.30
CA THR A 177 -7.51 -14.15 -21.40
C THR A 177 -6.17 -14.07 -22.14
N LEU A 178 -5.56 -12.87 -22.20
CA LEU A 178 -4.27 -12.68 -22.87
C LEU A 178 -3.13 -13.32 -22.09
N GLY A 179 -3.00 -13.08 -20.78
CA GLY A 179 -1.77 -13.47 -20.08
C GLY A 179 -1.85 -13.74 -18.59
N ALA A 180 -3.00 -13.59 -17.93
CA ALA A 180 -3.07 -13.67 -16.47
C ALA A 180 -3.16 -15.09 -15.87
N GLY A 181 -3.06 -16.13 -16.66
CA GLY A 181 -3.15 -17.52 -16.17
C GLY A 181 -2.46 -18.51 -17.07
N PHE A 182 -2.24 -19.73 -16.59
CA PHE A 182 -1.61 -20.81 -17.36
C PHE A 182 -2.32 -21.13 -18.69
N ALA A 183 -3.60 -20.82 -18.82
CA ALA A 183 -4.36 -20.97 -20.06
C ALA A 183 -4.38 -19.69 -20.92
N GLY A 184 -3.66 -18.64 -20.53
CA GLY A 184 -3.55 -17.41 -21.29
C GLY A 184 -2.81 -17.61 -22.61
N ARG A 185 -3.16 -16.82 -23.64
CA ARG A 185 -2.56 -16.94 -24.98
C ARG A 185 -1.05 -16.69 -25.02
N LEU A 186 -0.51 -15.93 -24.08
CA LEU A 186 0.93 -15.67 -23.99
C LEU A 186 1.71 -16.83 -23.36
N MET A 187 1.00 -17.82 -22.77
CA MET A 187 1.61 -19.00 -22.14
C MET A 187 1.58 -20.24 -23.04
N GLN A 188 0.95 -20.16 -24.20
CA GLN A 188 0.88 -21.21 -25.22
C GLN A 188 1.94 -20.99 -26.30
#